data_22f2c5475f5175b74301626ce34f1701
#
_entry.id   22f2c5475f5175b74301626ce34f1701
#
_cell.length_a   1.000
_cell.length_b   1.000
_cell.length_c   1.000
_cell.angle_alpha   90.00
_cell.angle_beta   90.00
_cell.angle_gamma   90.00
#
_symmetry.space_group_name_H-M   'P 1'
#
loop_
_entity.id
_entity.type
_entity.pdbx_description
1 polymer ?
#
loop_
_entity_poly.entity_id
_entity_poly.type
_entity_poly.pdbx_seq_one_letter_code
_entity_poly.pdbx_strand_id
1 'polypeptide(L)'
;MATVGLTLEEIEELTREVLLFNGCDDLNTDALVRTIVTAERDGSASHGLFRLPGYVASLKSGKVNGKARPTIDNKLQAIVKVHGDNGYAPISIEVGVPVLAAAAKSLGVAAMAMTNTSVSYTHLTLPTSDLV
;
A
#
# COMPACT_ATOMS: atom_id res chain seq x y z
N MET A 1 -28.88 6.51 9.30
CA MET A 1 -27.77 7.37 8.85
C MET A 1 -28.02 7.80 7.41
N ALA A 2 -27.77 9.06 7.09
CA ALA A 2 -27.78 9.49 5.69
C ALA A 2 -26.56 8.89 4.98
N THR A 3 -26.79 8.23 3.85
CA THR A 3 -25.73 7.74 2.97
C THR A 3 -25.59 8.71 1.80
N VAL A 4 -24.35 9.02 1.44
CA VAL A 4 -24.03 9.81 0.26
C VAL A 4 -23.43 8.88 -0.77
N GLY A 5 -24.00 8.84 -1.98
CA GLY A 5 -23.41 8.14 -3.11
C GLY A 5 -22.32 8.99 -3.73
N LEU A 6 -21.16 8.38 -3.97
CA LEU A 6 -20.04 8.99 -4.69
C LEU A 6 -19.70 8.15 -5.90
N THR A 7 -19.30 8.80 -6.98
CA THR A 7 -18.70 8.10 -8.13
C THR A 7 -17.25 7.71 -7.82
N LEU A 8 -16.68 6.81 -8.60
CA LEU A 8 -15.28 6.42 -8.42
C LEU A 8 -14.33 7.60 -8.69
N GLU A 9 -14.69 8.49 -9.61
CA GLU A 9 -13.95 9.72 -9.91
C GLU A 9 -13.95 10.68 -8.71
N GLU A 10 -15.11 10.87 -8.07
CA GLU A 10 -15.21 11.71 -6.86
C GLU A 10 -14.42 11.10 -5.69
N ILE A 11 -14.39 9.78 -5.56
CA ILE A 11 -13.57 9.07 -4.58
C ILE A 11 -12.08 9.27 -4.85
N GLU A 12 -11.67 9.20 -6.12
CA GLU A 12 -10.30 9.45 -6.53
C GLU A 12 -9.86 10.88 -6.17
N GLU A 13 -10.61 11.88 -6.58
CA GLU A 13 -10.32 13.29 -6.32
C GLU A 13 -10.24 13.58 -4.82
N LEU A 14 -11.25 13.17 -4.06
CA LEU A 14 -11.29 13.33 -2.61
C LEU A 14 -10.07 12.70 -1.93
N THR A 15 -9.75 11.47 -2.31
CA THR A 15 -8.61 10.74 -1.72
C THR A 15 -7.30 11.45 -2.02
N ARG A 16 -7.12 11.89 -3.26
CA ARG A 16 -5.93 12.61 -3.72
C ARG A 16 -5.73 13.90 -2.95
N GLU A 17 -6.75 14.74 -2.90
CA GLU A 17 -6.69 16.01 -2.18
C GLU A 17 -6.34 15.82 -0.70
N VAL A 18 -7.02 14.90 -0.04
CA VAL A 18 -6.79 14.62 1.38
C VAL A 18 -5.38 14.14 1.66
N LEU A 19 -4.84 13.24 0.84
CA LEU A 19 -3.49 12.70 1.03
C LEU A 19 -2.40 13.75 0.77
N LEU A 20 -2.52 14.51 -0.32
CA LEU A 20 -1.59 15.60 -0.64
C LEU A 20 -1.59 16.68 0.45
N PHE A 21 -2.78 17.09 0.91
CA PHE A 21 -2.93 18.06 1.99
C PHE A 21 -2.26 17.61 3.30
N ASN A 22 -2.23 16.30 3.56
CA ASN A 22 -1.66 15.73 4.77
C ASN A 22 -0.21 15.26 4.62
N GLY A 23 0.48 15.63 3.54
CA GLY A 23 1.94 15.49 3.41
C GLY A 23 2.42 14.29 2.60
N CYS A 24 1.53 13.57 1.92
CA CYS A 24 1.95 12.68 0.84
C CYS A 24 2.48 13.48 -0.35
N ASP A 25 3.43 12.95 -1.07
CA ASP A 25 3.76 13.42 -2.42
C ASP A 25 2.93 12.69 -3.50
N ASP A 26 3.04 13.14 -4.73
CA ASP A 26 2.24 12.58 -5.83
C ASP A 26 2.43 11.07 -6.02
N LEU A 27 3.68 10.59 -5.94
CA LEU A 27 4.00 9.19 -6.16
C LEU A 27 3.33 8.27 -5.11
N ASN A 28 3.42 8.64 -3.83
CA ASN A 28 2.80 7.88 -2.74
C ASN A 28 1.28 8.04 -2.76
N THR A 29 0.78 9.22 -3.10
CA THR A 29 -0.64 9.49 -3.26
C THR A 29 -1.24 8.62 -4.36
N ASP A 30 -0.61 8.54 -5.53
CA ASP A 30 -1.09 7.72 -6.64
C ASP A 30 -1.24 6.24 -6.28
N ALA A 31 -0.28 5.68 -5.55
CA ALA A 31 -0.34 4.29 -5.11
C ALA A 31 -1.50 4.03 -4.14
N LEU A 32 -1.75 4.95 -3.20
CA LEU A 32 -2.85 4.86 -2.25
C LEU A 32 -4.21 5.07 -2.92
N VAL A 33 -4.32 6.04 -3.81
CA VAL A 33 -5.55 6.31 -4.58
C VAL A 33 -5.95 5.08 -5.38
N ARG A 34 -5.03 4.48 -6.14
CA ARG A 34 -5.31 3.23 -6.89
C ARG A 34 -5.81 2.13 -5.97
N THR A 35 -5.22 1.98 -4.79
CA THR A 35 -5.63 0.97 -3.81
C THR A 35 -7.05 1.22 -3.31
N ILE A 36 -7.36 2.44 -2.91
CA ILE A 36 -8.68 2.82 -2.36
C ILE A 36 -9.77 2.71 -3.42
N VAL A 37 -9.55 3.27 -4.61
CA VAL A 37 -10.52 3.25 -5.71
C VAL A 37 -10.79 1.82 -6.17
N THR A 38 -9.75 0.99 -6.28
CA THR A 38 -9.91 -0.43 -6.61
C THR A 38 -10.73 -1.16 -5.56
N ALA A 39 -10.47 -0.91 -4.29
CA ALA A 39 -11.22 -1.53 -3.20
C ALA A 39 -12.70 -1.14 -3.21
N GLU A 40 -13.02 0.13 -3.45
CA GLU A 40 -14.41 0.58 -3.58
C GLU A 40 -15.09 -0.02 -4.81
N ARG A 41 -14.43 -0.02 -5.97
CA ARG A 41 -14.94 -0.63 -7.18
C ARG A 41 -15.27 -2.11 -7.00
N ASP A 42 -14.42 -2.84 -6.28
CA ASP A 42 -14.54 -4.28 -6.08
C ASP A 42 -15.41 -4.65 -4.85
N GLY A 43 -16.04 -3.66 -4.21
CA GLY A 43 -16.94 -3.85 -3.07
C GLY A 43 -16.22 -4.20 -1.75
N SER A 44 -14.91 -3.97 -1.67
CA SER A 44 -14.10 -4.21 -0.46
C SER A 44 -14.04 -2.97 0.43
N ALA A 45 -15.19 -2.52 0.93
CA ALA A 45 -15.35 -1.27 1.66
C ALA A 45 -14.39 -1.09 2.86
N SER A 46 -13.99 -2.20 3.50
CA SER A 46 -13.03 -2.17 4.61
C SER A 46 -11.62 -1.74 4.20
N HIS A 47 -11.32 -1.73 2.89
CA HIS A 47 -10.04 -1.35 2.31
C HIS A 47 -10.13 -0.11 1.40
N GLY A 48 -11.33 0.43 1.24
CA GLY A 48 -11.63 1.65 0.50
C GLY A 48 -11.52 2.92 1.35
N LEU A 49 -12.44 3.84 1.16
CA LEU A 49 -12.49 5.14 1.86
C LEU A 49 -12.48 5.01 3.38
N PHE A 50 -12.99 3.91 3.91
CA PHE A 50 -12.91 3.60 5.34
C PHE A 50 -11.49 3.70 5.91
N ARG A 51 -10.47 3.45 5.09
CA ARG A 51 -9.06 3.51 5.50
C ARG A 51 -8.46 4.90 5.49
N LEU A 52 -9.03 5.83 4.74
CA LEU A 52 -8.46 7.16 4.54
C LEU A 52 -8.18 7.91 5.85
N PRO A 53 -9.07 7.92 6.86
CA PRO A 53 -8.77 8.55 8.14
C PRO A 53 -7.56 7.94 8.85
N GLY A 54 -7.37 6.62 8.74
CA GLY A 54 -6.23 5.91 9.31
C GLY A 54 -4.90 6.28 8.62
N TYR A 55 -4.91 6.44 7.32
CA TYR A 55 -3.75 6.94 6.57
C TYR A 55 -3.38 8.35 7.01
N VAL A 56 -4.36 9.24 7.09
CA VAL A 56 -4.14 10.62 7.57
C VAL A 56 -3.58 10.65 8.99
N ALA A 57 -4.13 9.83 9.89
CA ALA A 57 -3.64 9.74 11.27
C ALA A 57 -2.17 9.27 11.33
N SER A 58 -1.80 8.32 10.49
CA SER A 58 -0.42 7.80 10.40
C SER A 58 0.55 8.85 9.87
N LEU A 59 0.14 9.66 8.88
CA LEU A 59 0.93 10.78 8.37
C LEU A 59 1.14 11.85 9.45
N LYS A 60 0.05 12.28 10.08
CA LYS A 60 0.09 13.33 11.13
C LYS A 60 0.93 12.92 12.34
N SER A 61 0.93 11.65 12.69
CA SER A 61 1.73 11.14 13.82
C SER A 61 3.20 10.92 13.49
N GLY A 62 3.60 11.08 12.22
CA GLY A 62 4.97 10.83 11.77
C GLY A 62 5.36 9.35 11.74
N LYS A 63 4.41 8.44 11.93
CA LYS A 63 4.66 6.99 11.86
C LYS A 63 4.99 6.50 10.46
N VAL A 64 4.54 7.21 9.44
CA VAL A 64 4.70 6.83 8.05
C VAL A 64 5.30 7.99 7.27
N ASN A 65 6.24 7.65 6.39
CA ASN A 65 6.83 8.59 5.45
C ASN A 65 5.93 8.72 4.20
N GLY A 66 5.21 9.84 4.09
CA GLY A 66 4.36 10.14 2.93
C GLY A 66 5.12 10.46 1.63
N LYS A 67 6.46 10.51 1.70
CA LYS A 67 7.36 10.75 0.57
C LYS A 67 8.34 9.60 0.37
N ALA A 68 7.96 8.40 0.77
CA ALA A 68 8.80 7.22 0.74
C ALA A 68 9.32 6.90 -0.66
N ARG A 69 10.55 6.39 -0.70
CA ARG A 69 11.22 5.90 -1.92
C ARG A 69 11.68 4.47 -1.66
N PRO A 70 10.81 3.49 -1.87
CA PRO A 70 11.20 2.10 -1.70
C PRO A 70 12.38 1.72 -2.59
N THR A 71 13.27 0.91 -2.06
CA THR A 71 14.43 0.39 -2.78
C THR A 71 14.38 -1.12 -2.88
N ILE A 72 14.97 -1.68 -3.94
CA ILE A 72 14.98 -3.10 -4.21
C ILE A 72 16.38 -3.67 -4.05
N ASP A 73 16.48 -4.79 -3.33
CA ASP A 73 17.63 -5.69 -3.36
C ASP A 73 17.17 -7.05 -3.89
N ASN A 74 17.70 -7.44 -5.05
CA ASN A 74 17.41 -8.70 -5.71
C ASN A 74 18.66 -9.58 -5.91
N LYS A 75 19.66 -9.43 -5.05
CA LYS A 75 20.89 -10.24 -5.09
C LYS A 75 20.60 -11.75 -5.04
N LEU A 76 19.52 -12.13 -4.37
CA LEU A 76 19.02 -13.50 -4.36
C LEU A 76 17.98 -13.63 -5.47
N GLN A 77 18.35 -14.19 -6.60
CA GLN A 77 17.54 -14.21 -7.83
C GLN A 77 16.05 -14.55 -7.65
N ALA A 78 15.73 -15.53 -6.78
CA ALA A 78 14.36 -15.96 -6.50
C ALA A 78 13.68 -15.13 -5.39
N ILE A 79 14.39 -14.26 -4.68
CA ILE A 79 13.86 -13.47 -3.57
C ILE A 79 14.11 -12.00 -3.83
N VAL A 80 13.04 -11.28 -4.09
CA VAL A 80 13.04 -9.82 -4.25
C VAL A 80 12.81 -9.18 -2.89
N LYS A 81 13.79 -8.46 -2.37
CA LYS A 81 13.64 -7.72 -1.12
C LYS A 81 13.31 -6.26 -1.43
N VAL A 82 12.23 -5.75 -0.85
CA VAL A 82 11.84 -4.35 -0.96
C VAL A 82 11.96 -3.72 0.41
N HIS A 83 12.78 -2.68 0.52
CA HIS A 83 12.85 -1.83 1.70
C HIS A 83 11.94 -0.64 1.49
N GLY A 84 10.90 -0.51 2.30
CA GLY A 84 9.78 0.41 2.06
C GLY A 84 9.98 1.84 2.50
N ASP A 85 11.16 2.21 3.00
CA ASP A 85 11.47 3.58 3.45
C ASP A 85 10.45 4.16 4.44
N ASN A 86 9.93 3.31 5.31
CA ASN A 86 8.85 3.62 6.24
C ASN A 86 7.57 4.17 5.58
N GLY A 87 7.39 3.87 4.29
CA GLY A 87 6.21 4.26 3.52
C GLY A 87 5.05 3.28 3.67
N TYR A 88 3.98 3.55 2.94
CA TYR A 88 2.84 2.63 2.84
C TYR A 88 3.15 1.44 1.95
N ALA A 89 2.53 0.29 2.24
CA ALA A 89 2.73 -0.93 1.47
C ALA A 89 2.39 -0.80 -0.03
N PRO A 90 1.34 -0.08 -0.46
CA PRO A 90 1.03 0.06 -1.88
C PRO A 90 2.20 0.52 -2.75
N ILE A 91 2.95 1.54 -2.33
CA ILE A 91 4.10 2.00 -3.12
C ILE A 91 5.22 0.94 -3.19
N SER A 92 5.45 0.21 -2.11
CA SER A 92 6.43 -0.89 -2.08
C SER A 92 6.01 -2.03 -3.01
N ILE A 93 4.73 -2.35 -3.08
CA ILE A 93 4.16 -3.35 -3.98
C ILE A 93 4.35 -2.92 -5.44
N GLU A 94 4.01 -1.68 -5.77
CA GLU A 94 4.15 -1.17 -7.15
C GLU A 94 5.59 -1.20 -7.65
N VAL A 95 6.54 -0.88 -6.78
CA VAL A 95 7.97 -0.94 -7.12
C VAL A 95 8.47 -2.38 -7.22
N GLY A 96 8.03 -3.26 -6.34
CA GLY A 96 8.53 -4.64 -6.23
C GLY A 96 7.92 -5.63 -7.23
N VAL A 97 6.62 -5.49 -7.54
CA VAL A 97 5.89 -6.46 -8.38
C VAL A 97 6.49 -6.64 -9.79
N PRO A 98 6.91 -5.61 -10.51
CA PRO A 98 7.55 -5.81 -11.82
C PRO A 98 8.81 -6.67 -11.75
N VAL A 99 9.63 -6.47 -10.73
CA VAL A 99 10.86 -7.25 -10.52
C VAL A 99 10.53 -8.69 -10.11
N LEU A 100 9.55 -8.86 -9.22
CA LEU A 100 9.04 -10.17 -8.82
C LEU A 100 8.50 -10.95 -10.01
N ALA A 101 7.71 -10.32 -10.86
CA ALA A 101 7.15 -10.94 -12.06
C ALA A 101 8.24 -11.39 -13.04
N ALA A 102 9.25 -10.55 -13.25
CA ALA A 102 10.40 -10.90 -14.10
C ALA A 102 11.19 -12.09 -13.52
N ALA A 103 11.44 -12.11 -12.22
CA ALA A 103 12.11 -13.22 -11.55
C ALA A 103 11.29 -14.51 -11.64
N ALA A 104 9.99 -14.45 -11.35
CA ALA A 104 9.10 -15.62 -11.45
C ALA A 104 9.02 -16.17 -12.87
N LYS A 105 8.97 -15.29 -13.87
CA LYS A 105 8.95 -15.69 -15.29
C LYS A 105 10.24 -16.43 -15.69
N SER A 106 11.38 -16.02 -15.14
CA SER A 106 12.68 -16.63 -15.44
C SER A 106 12.93 -17.93 -14.70
N LEU A 107 12.48 -18.01 -13.44
CA LEU A 107 12.84 -19.10 -12.52
C LEU A 107 11.69 -20.07 -12.24
N GLY A 108 10.48 -19.77 -12.72
CA GLY A 108 9.27 -20.55 -12.43
C GLY A 108 8.56 -20.13 -11.14
N VAL A 109 9.31 -19.73 -10.11
CA VAL A 109 8.79 -19.25 -8.83
C VAL A 109 9.71 -18.17 -8.28
N ALA A 110 9.11 -17.15 -7.65
CA ALA A 110 9.85 -16.14 -6.90
C ALA A 110 9.00 -15.64 -5.72
N ALA A 111 9.66 -15.09 -4.73
CA ALA A 111 9.03 -14.50 -3.55
C ALA A 111 9.47 -13.03 -3.36
N MET A 112 8.59 -12.22 -2.79
CA MET A 112 8.90 -10.85 -2.42
C MET A 112 8.78 -10.68 -0.91
N ALA A 113 9.82 -10.16 -0.29
CA ALA A 113 9.84 -9.78 1.11
C ALA A 113 9.89 -8.25 1.23
N MET A 114 8.92 -7.68 1.92
CA MET A 114 8.88 -6.25 2.19
C MET A 114 9.25 -5.97 3.64
N THR A 115 10.13 -5.00 3.86
CA THR A 115 10.56 -4.56 5.18
C THR A 115 10.39 -3.05 5.33
N ASN A 116 10.27 -2.57 6.57
CA ASN A 116 10.12 -1.16 6.87
C ASN A 116 9.01 -0.50 6.03
N THR A 117 7.86 -1.15 5.99
CA THR A 117 6.67 -0.69 5.27
C THR A 117 5.45 -0.77 6.18
N SER A 118 4.61 0.24 6.12
CA SER A 118 3.36 0.29 6.88
C SER A 118 2.27 -0.45 6.12
N VAL A 119 1.73 -1.49 6.75
CA VAL A 119 0.65 -2.29 6.19
C VAL A 119 -0.62 -2.02 6.97
N SER A 120 -1.69 -1.75 6.25
CA SER A 120 -3.00 -1.56 6.85
C SER A 120 -3.70 -2.90 7.02
N TYR A 121 -3.42 -3.56 8.12
CA TYR A 121 -4.17 -4.74 8.51
C TYR A 121 -5.21 -4.40 9.56
N THR A 122 -6.39 -4.96 9.42
CA THR A 122 -7.40 -4.94 10.49
C THR A 122 -7.12 -6.01 11.54
N HIS A 123 -6.45 -7.06 11.14
CA HIS A 123 -5.94 -8.10 12.04
C HIS A 123 -4.86 -8.86 11.27
N LEU A 124 -3.68 -8.81 11.77
CA LEU A 124 -2.74 -9.86 11.58
C LEU A 124 -2.54 -10.50 12.95
N THR A 125 -3.46 -11.29 13.29
CA THR A 125 -3.09 -12.51 13.95
C THR A 125 -2.51 -13.38 12.86
N LEU A 126 -1.25 -13.21 12.60
CA LEU A 126 -0.57 -14.30 11.96
C LEU A 126 -0.74 -15.48 12.90
N PRO A 127 -1.14 -16.63 12.37
CA PRO A 127 -1.08 -17.88 13.13
C PRO A 127 0.37 -18.31 13.34
N THR A 128 1.25 -17.37 13.55
CA THR A 128 2.64 -17.63 13.93
C THR A 128 2.72 -18.16 15.35
N SER A 129 1.70 -17.95 16.15
CA SER A 129 1.51 -18.62 17.43
C SER A 129 1.23 -20.12 17.29
N ASP A 130 0.75 -20.55 16.13
CA ASP A 130 0.40 -21.94 15.88
C ASP A 130 1.54 -22.71 15.21
N LEU A 131 2.65 -22.05 14.94
CA LEU A 131 3.85 -22.63 14.37
C LEU A 131 4.95 -22.93 15.40
N VAL A 132 4.59 -22.86 16.68
CA VAL A 132 5.49 -23.19 17.78
C VAL A 132 5.09 -24.51 18.40
#